data_66029c9a92278abc910136f15640c8f5
#
_entry.id   66029c9a92278abc910136f15640c8f5
#
_cell.length_a   1.000
_cell.length_b   1.000
_cell.length_c   1.000
_cell.angle_alpha   90.00
_cell.angle_beta   90.00
_cell.angle_gamma   90.00
#
_symmetry.space_group_name_H-M   'P 1'
#
loop_
_entity.id
_entity.type
_entity.pdbx_description
1 polymer ?
#
loop_
_entity_poly.entity_id
_entity_poly.type
_entity_poly.pdbx_seq_one_letter_code
_entity_poly.pdbx_strand_id
1 'polypeptide(L)'
;MKRVVVTGLGLISSLGIGLEESWKKLIDGETGIDLITSYDTTDQPVKIAGEVKGFEPTDYGIEKKEVKKLARNTQFALVATKMALEDANFKIDETNADDVGVLVSAGVGGIEIMEEQYKNMLEKGPKRISPFTIPAMIENMAAGNIAIYYGAKGPNKSIVTACASGTHSIGDGFDLIRYGRAKAMIVGGTEASITKFCINSFANMKALSTRNETPKTASRPFSKDRDGFVMGEGAGILILEELESALARGAKIYAEMVGYGETCDANHITAPIETGEGATKAMKAALKDANIPLEDVTYINAHGTSTPANDVVETRAIKALFGDKAKDLYISSTKGATGHALGGAGGIEGVIIAKTIAEGIIPPTINLYETEEECDLNYVPNKAIKTDVKVAMSNSLGFGGHNSVIVMKKFEK
;
A
#
# COMPACT_ATOMS: atom_id res chain seq x y z
N MET A 1 -9.86 24.67 7.25
CA MET A 1 -9.05 23.70 6.51
C MET A 1 -9.71 23.44 5.16
N LYS A 2 -8.91 23.12 4.13
CA LYS A 2 -9.45 22.84 2.79
C LYS A 2 -9.95 21.40 2.71
N ARG A 3 -11.00 21.15 1.93
CA ARG A 3 -11.45 19.79 1.62
C ARG A 3 -10.53 19.17 0.58
N VAL A 4 -10.27 17.87 0.70
CA VAL A 4 -9.34 17.14 -0.16
C VAL A 4 -10.04 15.92 -0.77
N VAL A 5 -9.91 15.75 -2.06
CA VAL A 5 -10.56 14.67 -2.81
C VAL A 5 -9.57 13.82 -3.58
N VAL A 6 -9.92 12.56 -3.81
CA VAL A 6 -9.18 11.62 -4.64
C VAL A 6 -9.73 11.69 -6.07
N THR A 7 -8.90 12.09 -7.01
CA THR A 7 -9.33 12.30 -8.41
C THR A 7 -8.70 11.32 -9.38
N GLY A 8 -7.61 10.65 -9.04
CA GLY A 8 -6.95 9.67 -9.89
C GLY A 8 -6.33 8.53 -9.12
N LEU A 9 -6.33 7.36 -9.73
CA LEU A 9 -5.86 6.10 -9.16
C LEU A 9 -4.95 5.37 -10.14
N GLY A 10 -3.78 4.92 -9.66
CA GLY A 10 -2.86 4.07 -10.41
C GLY A 10 -2.46 2.87 -9.57
N LEU A 11 -2.52 1.68 -10.15
CA LEU A 11 -2.30 0.43 -9.43
C LEU A 11 -1.46 -0.54 -10.25
N ILE A 12 -0.41 -1.05 -9.62
CA ILE A 12 0.38 -2.20 -10.08
C ILE A 12 0.50 -3.15 -8.89
N SER A 13 0.14 -4.39 -9.09
CA SER A 13 0.22 -5.43 -8.06
C SER A 13 0.42 -6.80 -8.71
N SER A 14 0.58 -7.83 -7.90
CA SER A 14 0.63 -9.21 -8.40
C SER A 14 -0.65 -9.65 -9.13
N LEU A 15 -1.77 -8.95 -8.95
CA LEU A 15 -3.02 -9.21 -9.68
C LEU A 15 -2.99 -8.67 -11.11
N GLY A 16 -2.20 -7.65 -11.39
CA GLY A 16 -2.10 -7.07 -12.72
C GLY A 16 -1.45 -5.69 -12.75
N ILE A 17 -1.31 -5.16 -13.97
CA ILE A 17 -0.73 -3.85 -14.26
C ILE A 17 -1.85 -2.95 -14.75
N GLY A 18 -2.43 -2.18 -13.84
CA GLY A 18 -3.56 -1.29 -14.09
C GLY A 18 -4.71 -1.49 -13.11
N LEU A 19 -5.48 -0.43 -12.92
CA LEU A 19 -6.54 -0.38 -11.92
C LEU A 19 -7.65 -1.40 -12.21
N GLU A 20 -8.21 -1.37 -13.41
CA GLU A 20 -9.42 -2.15 -13.72
C GLU A 20 -9.15 -3.66 -13.76
N GLU A 21 -7.99 -4.08 -14.30
CA GLU A 21 -7.59 -5.50 -14.30
C GLU A 21 -7.41 -6.01 -12.86
N SER A 22 -6.62 -5.28 -12.06
CA SER A 22 -6.33 -5.66 -10.67
C SER A 22 -7.61 -5.66 -9.82
N TRP A 23 -8.47 -4.66 -10.01
CA TRP A 23 -9.75 -4.55 -9.30
C TRP A 23 -10.69 -5.71 -9.62
N LYS A 24 -10.85 -6.03 -10.91
CA LYS A 24 -11.69 -7.15 -11.32
C LYS A 24 -11.24 -8.46 -10.68
N LYS A 25 -9.96 -8.80 -10.78
CA LYS A 25 -9.41 -10.02 -10.17
C LYS A 25 -9.58 -10.03 -8.65
N LEU A 26 -9.39 -8.88 -8.00
CA LEU A 26 -9.53 -8.75 -6.55
C LEU A 26 -10.96 -9.05 -6.09
N ILE A 27 -11.99 -8.46 -6.73
CA ILE A 27 -13.40 -8.71 -6.37
C ILE A 27 -13.90 -10.08 -6.79
N ASP A 28 -13.29 -10.68 -7.81
CA ASP A 28 -13.54 -12.07 -8.21
C ASP A 28 -12.89 -13.10 -7.26
N GLY A 29 -12.08 -12.63 -6.28
CA GLY A 29 -11.43 -13.49 -5.29
C GLY A 29 -10.21 -14.22 -5.83
N GLU A 30 -9.57 -13.71 -6.87
CA GLU A 30 -8.33 -14.26 -7.41
C GLU A 30 -7.12 -13.84 -6.56
N THR A 31 -6.04 -14.61 -6.67
CA THR A 31 -4.75 -14.29 -6.05
C THR A 31 -3.64 -14.21 -7.08
N GLY A 32 -2.74 -13.23 -6.91
CA GLY A 32 -1.50 -13.13 -7.68
C GLY A 32 -0.32 -13.85 -7.04
N ILE A 33 -0.54 -14.53 -5.91
CA ILE A 33 0.52 -15.30 -5.22
C ILE A 33 0.77 -16.62 -5.94
N ASP A 34 2.05 -16.88 -6.22
CA ASP A 34 2.48 -18.11 -6.89
C ASP A 34 3.94 -18.41 -6.50
N LEU A 35 4.53 -19.44 -7.13
CA LEU A 35 5.97 -19.70 -7.01
C LEU A 35 6.77 -18.53 -7.59
N ILE A 36 7.85 -18.17 -6.91
CA ILE A 36 8.80 -17.13 -7.35
C ILE A 36 9.45 -17.59 -8.65
N THR A 37 9.48 -16.70 -9.64
CA THR A 37 10.06 -16.95 -10.97
C THR A 37 11.24 -16.03 -11.29
N SER A 38 11.43 -14.97 -10.54
CA SER A 38 12.48 -13.97 -10.77
C SER A 38 13.89 -14.45 -10.45
N TYR A 39 14.03 -15.51 -9.62
CA TYR A 39 15.30 -16.17 -9.31
C TYR A 39 15.12 -17.63 -8.92
N ASP A 40 16.23 -18.41 -8.92
CA ASP A 40 16.21 -19.82 -8.51
C ASP A 40 15.95 -19.98 -7.01
N THR A 41 14.86 -20.68 -6.66
CA THR A 41 14.40 -20.95 -5.29
C THR A 41 14.66 -22.38 -4.82
N THR A 42 15.42 -23.20 -5.58
CA THR A 42 15.63 -24.64 -5.29
C THR A 42 16.02 -24.87 -3.85
N ASP A 43 17.01 -24.14 -3.33
CA ASP A 43 17.54 -24.26 -1.98
C ASP A 43 16.94 -23.26 -0.98
N GLN A 44 15.78 -22.65 -1.29
CA GLN A 44 15.20 -21.65 -0.44
C GLN A 44 14.09 -22.23 0.45
N PRO A 45 14.00 -21.79 1.74
CA PRO A 45 12.92 -22.20 2.64
C PRO A 45 11.55 -21.67 2.22
N VAL A 46 11.52 -20.49 1.61
CA VAL A 46 10.32 -19.85 1.06
C VAL A 46 10.49 -19.70 -0.44
N LYS A 47 9.51 -20.18 -1.20
CA LYS A 47 9.51 -20.25 -2.67
C LYS A 47 8.35 -19.50 -3.30
N ILE A 48 7.56 -18.77 -2.51
CA ILE A 48 6.31 -18.14 -2.90
C ILE A 48 6.33 -16.64 -2.68
N ALA A 49 5.72 -15.91 -3.61
CA ALA A 49 5.52 -14.46 -3.51
C ALA A 49 4.40 -13.99 -4.45
N GLY A 50 3.92 -12.76 -4.23
CA GLY A 50 3.07 -12.04 -5.16
C GLY A 50 3.91 -11.19 -6.11
N GLU A 51 4.48 -11.79 -7.16
CA GLU A 51 5.28 -11.09 -8.17
C GLU A 51 4.41 -10.33 -9.17
N VAL A 52 4.83 -9.14 -9.58
CA VAL A 52 4.26 -8.45 -10.75
C VAL A 52 4.84 -9.07 -12.02
N LYS A 53 4.04 -9.87 -12.70
CA LYS A 53 4.45 -10.60 -13.90
C LYS A 53 4.22 -9.76 -15.16
N GLY A 54 5.09 -9.92 -16.16
CA GLY A 54 4.95 -9.26 -17.47
C GLY A 54 5.14 -7.74 -17.46
N PHE A 55 5.78 -7.19 -16.43
CA PHE A 55 6.05 -5.76 -16.34
C PHE A 55 7.31 -5.39 -17.15
N GLU A 56 7.08 -4.64 -18.22
CA GLU A 56 8.14 -4.05 -19.04
C GLU A 56 7.97 -2.53 -19.04
N PRO A 57 8.82 -1.77 -18.31
CA PRO A 57 8.63 -0.33 -18.14
C PRO A 57 8.69 0.48 -19.43
N THR A 58 9.33 -0.05 -20.48
CA THR A 58 9.40 0.59 -21.82
C THR A 58 8.03 0.64 -22.50
N ASP A 59 7.13 -0.29 -22.23
CA ASP A 59 5.77 -0.31 -22.77
C ASP A 59 4.92 0.87 -22.23
N TYR A 60 5.36 1.45 -21.12
CA TYR A 60 4.71 2.59 -20.47
C TYR A 60 5.44 3.93 -20.73
N GLY A 61 6.43 3.93 -21.60
CA GLY A 61 7.13 5.14 -22.05
C GLY A 61 8.38 5.51 -21.25
N ILE A 62 8.89 4.63 -20.37
CA ILE A 62 10.20 4.83 -19.75
C ILE A 62 11.27 4.40 -20.77
N GLU A 63 12.17 5.34 -21.11
CA GLU A 63 13.21 5.05 -22.08
C GLU A 63 14.16 3.94 -21.60
N LYS A 64 14.52 3.02 -22.48
CA LYS A 64 15.39 1.86 -22.15
C LYS A 64 16.72 2.24 -21.48
N LYS A 65 17.27 3.42 -21.79
CA LYS A 65 18.50 3.92 -21.15
C LYS A 65 18.26 4.35 -19.69
N GLU A 66 17.03 4.81 -19.36
CA GLU A 66 16.66 5.25 -18.03
C GLU A 66 16.29 4.06 -17.13
N VAL A 67 15.65 3.03 -17.67
CA VAL A 67 15.31 1.79 -16.93
C VAL A 67 16.51 1.25 -16.16
N LYS A 68 17.71 1.27 -16.76
CA LYS A 68 18.95 0.76 -16.14
C LYS A 68 19.46 1.61 -14.97
N LYS A 69 18.91 2.79 -14.76
CA LYS A 69 19.29 3.73 -13.68
C LYS A 69 18.27 3.75 -12.54
N LEU A 70 17.17 3.02 -12.68
CA LEU A 70 16.03 3.03 -11.77
C LEU A 70 15.89 1.67 -11.09
N ALA A 71 15.72 1.66 -9.79
CA ALA A 71 15.28 0.47 -9.08
C ALA A 71 13.86 0.05 -9.51
N ARG A 72 13.54 -1.23 -9.38
CA ARG A 72 12.26 -1.80 -9.81
C ARG A 72 11.07 -1.13 -9.11
N ASN A 73 11.17 -0.83 -7.82
CA ASN A 73 10.13 -0.09 -7.09
C ASN A 73 9.90 1.31 -7.67
N THR A 74 10.96 2.01 -8.08
CA THR A 74 10.87 3.31 -8.75
C THR A 74 10.21 3.19 -10.12
N GLN A 75 10.50 2.13 -10.87
CA GLN A 75 9.84 1.85 -12.16
C GLN A 75 8.33 1.64 -11.95
N PHE A 76 7.91 0.87 -10.95
CA PHE A 76 6.50 0.71 -10.57
C PHE A 76 5.86 2.05 -10.21
N ALA A 77 6.54 2.85 -9.37
CA ALA A 77 6.03 4.15 -8.94
C ALA A 77 5.81 5.11 -10.11
N LEU A 78 6.74 5.17 -11.06
CA LEU A 78 6.61 5.99 -12.27
C LEU A 78 5.43 5.56 -13.13
N VAL A 79 5.29 4.27 -13.40
CA VAL A 79 4.20 3.77 -14.24
C VAL A 79 2.85 3.91 -13.55
N ALA A 80 2.74 3.59 -12.25
CA ALA A 80 1.52 3.80 -11.50
C ALA A 80 1.14 5.29 -11.41
N THR A 81 2.13 6.19 -11.30
CA THR A 81 1.89 7.65 -11.36
C THR A 81 1.34 8.08 -12.71
N LYS A 82 1.90 7.57 -13.82
CA LYS A 82 1.36 7.82 -15.15
C LYS A 82 -0.12 7.44 -15.22
N MET A 83 -0.45 6.22 -14.78
CA MET A 83 -1.83 5.73 -14.77
C MET A 83 -2.74 6.63 -13.92
N ALA A 84 -2.28 7.05 -12.74
CA ALA A 84 -3.07 7.92 -11.85
C ALA A 84 -3.31 9.32 -12.45
N LEU A 85 -2.31 9.91 -13.10
CA LEU A 85 -2.44 11.20 -13.78
C LEU A 85 -3.38 11.12 -15.00
N GLU A 86 -3.28 10.03 -15.78
CA GLU A 86 -4.18 9.78 -16.92
C GLU A 86 -5.61 9.55 -16.44
N ASP A 87 -5.84 8.74 -15.41
CA ASP A 87 -7.16 8.50 -14.80
C ASP A 87 -7.77 9.78 -14.22
N ALA A 88 -6.96 10.63 -13.59
CA ALA A 88 -7.38 11.94 -13.10
C ALA A 88 -7.66 12.94 -14.23
N ASN A 89 -7.23 12.67 -15.45
CA ASN A 89 -7.11 13.69 -16.51
C ASN A 89 -6.40 14.95 -15.98
N PHE A 90 -5.30 14.75 -15.23
CA PHE A 90 -4.55 15.81 -14.56
C PHE A 90 -3.19 16.01 -15.24
N LYS A 91 -2.99 17.20 -15.79
CA LYS A 91 -1.73 17.57 -16.42
C LYS A 91 -0.95 18.53 -15.52
N ILE A 92 0.33 18.24 -15.35
CA ILE A 92 1.27 19.13 -14.68
C ILE A 92 1.96 19.97 -15.77
N ASP A 93 1.91 21.27 -15.64
CA ASP A 93 2.55 22.21 -16.56
C ASP A 93 3.07 23.45 -15.81
N GLU A 94 3.57 24.45 -16.54
CA GLU A 94 4.16 25.64 -15.96
C GLU A 94 3.20 26.45 -15.07
N THR A 95 1.88 26.28 -15.23
CA THR A 95 0.86 27.04 -14.49
C THR A 95 0.56 26.46 -13.12
N ASN A 96 0.85 25.17 -12.89
CA ASN A 96 0.50 24.46 -11.66
C ASN A 96 1.66 23.68 -11.03
N ALA A 97 2.80 23.55 -11.69
CA ALA A 97 3.90 22.70 -11.24
C ALA A 97 4.36 22.98 -9.79
N ASP A 98 4.40 24.26 -9.38
CA ASP A 98 4.84 24.67 -8.05
C ASP A 98 3.81 24.30 -6.94
N ASP A 99 2.54 24.08 -7.32
CA ASP A 99 1.45 23.70 -6.44
C ASP A 99 1.24 22.18 -6.36
N VAL A 100 2.00 21.39 -7.16
CA VAL A 100 1.90 19.90 -7.19
C VAL A 100 3.09 19.28 -6.51
N GLY A 101 2.83 18.56 -5.42
CA GLY A 101 3.88 17.85 -4.67
C GLY A 101 3.86 16.35 -4.91
N VAL A 102 4.89 15.66 -4.39
CA VAL A 102 5.04 14.21 -4.46
C VAL A 102 5.42 13.66 -3.08
N LEU A 103 4.68 12.68 -2.61
CA LEU A 103 4.95 11.96 -1.39
C LEU A 103 4.67 10.48 -1.62
N VAL A 104 5.70 9.78 -2.12
CA VAL A 104 5.66 8.35 -2.46
C VAL A 104 6.82 7.66 -1.79
N SER A 105 6.53 6.59 -1.07
CA SER A 105 7.46 5.94 -0.16
C SER A 105 7.62 4.45 -0.42
N ALA A 106 8.74 3.91 0.00
CA ALA A 106 9.03 2.48 0.09
C ALA A 106 9.42 2.12 1.53
N GLY A 107 9.38 0.87 1.89
CA GLY A 107 9.85 0.38 3.19
C GLY A 107 11.29 -0.10 3.16
N VAL A 108 11.73 -0.66 2.04
CA VAL A 108 13.07 -1.21 1.81
C VAL A 108 13.77 -0.54 0.63
N GLY A 109 12.99 -0.11 -0.38
CA GLY A 109 13.51 0.60 -1.53
C GLY A 109 14.28 -0.26 -2.52
N GLY A 110 15.35 0.29 -3.11
CA GLY A 110 16.13 -0.34 -4.19
C GLY A 110 17.13 -1.40 -3.71
N ILE A 111 16.70 -2.35 -2.91
CA ILE A 111 17.57 -3.39 -2.33
C ILE A 111 18.20 -4.30 -3.40
N GLU A 112 17.49 -4.58 -4.49
CA GLU A 112 18.01 -5.38 -5.59
C GLU A 112 19.24 -4.73 -6.23
N ILE A 113 19.26 -3.40 -6.30
CA ILE A 113 20.41 -2.63 -6.79
C ILE A 113 21.63 -2.83 -5.86
N MET A 114 21.41 -2.78 -4.55
CA MET A 114 22.46 -2.99 -3.58
C MET A 114 23.02 -4.41 -3.69
N GLU A 115 22.18 -5.43 -3.77
CA GLU A 115 22.60 -6.82 -3.92
C GLU A 115 23.44 -7.03 -5.19
N GLU A 116 22.95 -6.53 -6.33
CA GLU A 116 23.63 -6.65 -7.62
C GLU A 116 24.99 -5.93 -7.61
N GLN A 117 25.03 -4.69 -7.13
CA GLN A 117 26.26 -3.91 -7.16
C GLN A 117 27.27 -4.39 -6.14
N TYR A 118 26.84 -4.91 -4.99
CA TYR A 118 27.72 -5.56 -4.02
C TYR A 118 28.35 -6.82 -4.60
N LYS A 119 27.59 -7.66 -5.28
CA LYS A 119 28.08 -8.82 -6.01
C LYS A 119 29.11 -8.42 -7.10
N ASN A 120 28.78 -7.40 -7.90
CA ASN A 120 29.70 -6.86 -8.91
C ASN A 120 31.02 -6.38 -8.30
N MET A 121 30.98 -5.74 -7.13
CA MET A 121 32.17 -5.30 -6.42
C MET A 121 33.06 -6.49 -5.99
N LEU A 122 32.45 -7.54 -5.43
CA LEU A 122 33.19 -8.72 -4.98
C LEU A 122 33.81 -9.52 -6.15
N GLU A 123 33.05 -9.70 -7.22
CA GLU A 123 33.50 -10.52 -8.36
C GLU A 123 34.42 -9.78 -9.34
N LYS A 124 34.20 -8.46 -9.55
CA LYS A 124 34.84 -7.69 -10.63
C LYS A 124 35.65 -6.48 -10.12
N GLY A 125 35.64 -6.25 -8.80
CA GLY A 125 36.36 -5.17 -8.14
C GLY A 125 35.59 -3.83 -8.06
N PRO A 126 36.04 -2.89 -7.21
CA PRO A 126 35.29 -1.67 -6.86
C PRO A 126 35.05 -0.72 -8.03
N LYS A 127 35.87 -0.75 -9.08
CA LYS A 127 35.68 0.09 -10.28
C LYS A 127 34.51 -0.34 -11.16
N ARG A 128 33.85 -1.46 -10.84
CA ARG A 128 32.70 -2.01 -11.58
C ARG A 128 31.36 -1.67 -10.96
N ILE A 129 31.36 -0.98 -9.82
CA ILE A 129 30.12 -0.44 -9.23
C ILE A 129 29.57 0.66 -10.16
N SER A 130 28.27 0.61 -10.42
CA SER A 130 27.58 1.64 -11.21
C SER A 130 27.62 3.00 -10.49
N PRO A 131 27.88 4.12 -11.19
CA PRO A 131 27.77 5.45 -10.62
C PRO A 131 26.33 5.81 -10.22
N PHE A 132 25.33 5.07 -10.72
CA PHE A 132 23.93 5.24 -10.40
C PHE A 132 23.47 4.41 -9.19
N THR A 133 24.35 3.62 -8.56
CA THR A 133 23.98 2.75 -7.42
C THR A 133 23.26 3.52 -6.31
N ILE A 134 23.88 4.59 -5.81
CA ILE A 134 23.28 5.38 -4.72
C ILE A 134 21.97 6.06 -5.16
N PRO A 135 21.93 6.82 -6.29
CA PRO A 135 20.68 7.42 -6.75
C PRO A 135 19.56 6.42 -7.06
N ALA A 136 19.88 5.18 -7.40
CA ALA A 136 18.87 4.16 -7.68
C ALA A 136 18.30 3.53 -6.39
N MET A 137 19.15 3.34 -5.34
CA MET A 137 18.75 2.54 -4.17
C MET A 137 18.12 3.33 -3.03
N ILE A 138 18.41 4.64 -2.87
CA ILE A 138 17.92 5.39 -1.71
C ILE A 138 16.42 5.67 -1.79
N GLU A 139 15.77 5.59 -0.62
CA GLU A 139 14.30 5.54 -0.46
C GLU A 139 13.54 6.75 -1.06
N ASN A 140 14.15 7.93 -1.05
CA ASN A 140 13.50 9.14 -1.57
C ASN A 140 13.47 9.21 -3.10
N MET A 141 14.11 8.26 -3.80
CA MET A 141 14.26 8.38 -5.26
C MET A 141 13.03 7.97 -6.05
N ALA A 142 12.11 7.21 -5.47
CA ALA A 142 10.80 7.04 -6.08
C ALA A 142 10.08 8.39 -6.22
N ALA A 143 9.97 9.15 -5.13
CA ALA A 143 9.38 10.50 -5.15
C ALA A 143 10.17 11.48 -6.00
N GLY A 144 11.52 11.46 -5.91
CA GLY A 144 12.39 12.32 -6.69
C GLY A 144 12.26 12.10 -8.20
N ASN A 145 12.23 10.83 -8.64
CA ASN A 145 12.06 10.51 -10.07
C ASN A 145 10.66 10.88 -10.58
N ILE A 146 9.60 10.64 -9.80
CA ILE A 146 8.24 11.09 -10.16
C ILE A 146 8.24 12.59 -10.42
N ALA A 147 8.82 13.38 -9.51
CA ALA A 147 8.89 14.85 -9.68
C ALA A 147 9.63 15.26 -10.95
N ILE A 148 10.77 14.61 -11.25
CA ILE A 148 11.56 14.88 -12.46
C ILE A 148 10.78 14.51 -13.73
N TYR A 149 10.17 13.31 -13.76
CA TYR A 149 9.47 12.82 -14.96
C TYR A 149 8.21 13.61 -15.29
N TYR A 150 7.46 14.02 -14.26
CA TYR A 150 6.16 14.67 -14.44
C TYR A 150 6.19 16.19 -14.21
N GLY A 151 7.33 16.74 -13.81
CA GLY A 151 7.50 18.18 -13.65
C GLY A 151 6.88 18.75 -12.37
N ALA A 152 6.60 17.96 -11.34
CA ALA A 152 6.08 18.44 -10.07
C ALA A 152 7.17 19.16 -9.27
N LYS A 153 6.94 20.41 -8.86
CA LYS A 153 7.94 21.28 -8.19
C LYS A 153 7.54 21.67 -6.77
N GLY A 154 6.36 21.22 -6.31
CA GLY A 154 5.89 21.42 -4.96
C GLY A 154 6.63 20.57 -3.92
N PRO A 155 6.08 20.39 -2.71
CA PRO A 155 6.72 19.57 -1.66
C PRO A 155 7.06 18.17 -2.16
N ASN A 156 8.31 17.72 -1.95
CA ASN A 156 8.78 16.38 -2.36
C ASN A 156 9.53 15.73 -1.21
N LYS A 157 9.05 14.57 -0.78
CA LYS A 157 9.70 13.76 0.28
C LYS A 157 9.22 12.31 0.26
N SER A 158 9.92 11.44 1.00
CA SER A 158 9.50 10.09 1.35
C SER A 158 9.48 9.92 2.87
N ILE A 159 8.58 9.06 3.34
CA ILE A 159 8.43 8.70 4.76
C ILE A 159 8.69 7.20 4.89
N VAL A 160 9.68 6.83 5.69
CA VAL A 160 10.06 5.42 5.87
C VAL A 160 9.61 4.95 7.25
N THR A 161 8.51 4.20 7.27
CA THR A 161 7.89 3.62 8.47
C THR A 161 7.50 2.17 8.25
N ALA A 162 8.39 1.42 7.59
CA ALA A 162 8.20 0.02 7.22
C ALA A 162 6.87 -0.18 6.47
N CYS A 163 6.02 -1.12 6.92
CA CYS A 163 4.75 -1.44 6.25
C CYS A 163 3.71 -0.30 6.27
N ALA A 164 3.91 0.73 7.11
CA ALA A 164 3.03 1.89 7.18
C ALA A 164 3.44 3.06 6.26
N SER A 165 4.59 2.95 5.56
CA SER A 165 5.16 4.05 4.76
C SER A 165 4.18 4.65 3.74
N GLY A 166 3.49 3.81 2.98
CA GLY A 166 2.52 4.27 1.97
C GLY A 166 1.31 4.98 2.58
N THR A 167 0.81 4.49 3.71
CA THR A 167 -0.33 5.10 4.41
C THR A 167 0.04 6.44 5.05
N HIS A 168 1.22 6.54 5.68
CA HIS A 168 1.75 7.82 6.16
C HIS A 168 1.94 8.81 5.01
N SER A 169 2.41 8.34 3.85
CA SER A 169 2.56 9.21 2.67
C SER A 169 1.24 9.79 2.19
N ILE A 170 0.17 9.00 2.21
CA ILE A 170 -1.17 9.49 1.87
C ILE A 170 -1.65 10.50 2.91
N GLY A 171 -1.50 10.19 4.21
CA GLY A 171 -1.92 11.07 5.30
C GLY A 171 -1.20 12.41 5.34
N ASP A 172 0.14 12.40 5.25
CA ASP A 172 0.92 13.64 5.19
C ASP A 172 0.64 14.45 3.92
N GLY A 173 0.42 13.77 2.78
CA GLY A 173 0.04 14.44 1.54
C GLY A 173 -1.33 15.12 1.65
N PHE A 174 -2.28 14.47 2.31
CA PHE A 174 -3.56 15.06 2.67
C PHE A 174 -3.38 16.32 3.53
N ASP A 175 -2.53 16.28 4.54
CA ASP A 175 -2.24 17.41 5.41
C ASP A 175 -1.61 18.58 4.66
N LEU A 176 -0.71 18.31 3.71
CA LEU A 176 -0.11 19.37 2.90
C LEU A 176 -1.17 20.14 2.09
N ILE A 177 -2.18 19.47 1.57
CA ILE A 177 -3.28 20.14 0.83
C ILE A 177 -4.22 20.84 1.80
N ARG A 178 -4.71 20.18 2.84
CA ARG A 178 -5.71 20.77 3.74
C ARG A 178 -5.21 22.00 4.50
N TYR A 179 -3.89 22.11 4.71
CA TYR A 179 -3.25 23.29 5.28
C TYR A 179 -2.76 24.29 4.24
N GLY A 180 -3.08 24.11 2.96
CA GLY A 180 -2.80 25.05 1.88
C GLY A 180 -1.32 25.17 1.46
N ARG A 181 -0.53 24.10 1.68
CA ARG A 181 0.88 24.02 1.28
C ARG A 181 1.08 23.44 -0.12
N ALA A 182 0.04 22.82 -0.68
CA ALA A 182 -0.04 22.34 -2.04
C ALA A 182 -1.51 22.37 -2.49
N LYS A 183 -1.78 22.39 -3.80
CA LYS A 183 -3.13 22.25 -4.36
C LYS A 183 -3.40 20.81 -4.81
N ALA A 184 -2.35 20.10 -5.18
CA ALA A 184 -2.42 18.69 -5.51
C ALA A 184 -1.19 17.94 -4.99
N MET A 185 -1.39 16.66 -4.67
CA MET A 185 -0.31 15.76 -4.23
C MET A 185 -0.42 14.42 -4.95
N ILE A 186 0.71 13.94 -5.46
CA ILE A 186 0.90 12.56 -5.90
C ILE A 186 1.35 11.79 -4.67
N VAL A 187 0.51 10.88 -4.17
CA VAL A 187 0.77 10.19 -2.92
C VAL A 187 0.65 8.67 -3.06
N GLY A 188 1.27 7.93 -2.17
CA GLY A 188 1.14 6.48 -2.12
C GLY A 188 2.40 5.75 -1.70
N GLY A 189 2.51 4.51 -2.16
CA GLY A 189 3.64 3.65 -1.82
C GLY A 189 4.02 2.71 -2.96
N THR A 190 5.26 2.27 -2.92
CA THR A 190 5.85 1.34 -3.90
C THR A 190 6.84 0.41 -3.20
N GLU A 191 6.95 -0.83 -3.66
CA GLU A 191 7.94 -1.78 -3.14
C GLU A 191 8.28 -2.84 -4.19
N ALA A 192 9.54 -3.31 -4.19
CA ALA A 192 10.02 -4.39 -5.03
C ALA A 192 11.05 -5.26 -4.30
N SER A 193 10.67 -5.78 -3.13
CA SER A 193 11.58 -6.49 -2.22
C SER A 193 11.55 -8.01 -2.38
N ILE A 194 11.06 -8.54 -3.53
CA ILE A 194 11.11 -9.97 -3.84
C ILE A 194 12.51 -10.30 -4.36
N THR A 195 13.48 -10.27 -3.47
CA THR A 195 14.88 -10.64 -3.75
C THR A 195 15.30 -11.83 -2.88
N LYS A 196 16.35 -12.51 -3.32
CA LYS A 196 16.89 -13.65 -2.55
C LYS A 196 17.30 -13.25 -1.15
N PHE A 197 17.89 -12.07 -0.98
CA PHE A 197 18.31 -11.56 0.33
C PHE A 197 17.13 -11.19 1.22
N CYS A 198 16.17 -10.41 0.72
CA CYS A 198 15.02 -9.99 1.52
C CYS A 198 14.12 -11.17 1.92
N ILE A 199 13.80 -12.07 0.98
CA ILE A 199 12.98 -13.25 1.29
C ILE A 199 13.66 -14.09 2.39
N ASN A 200 14.96 -14.37 2.29
CA ASN A 200 15.64 -15.14 3.31
C ASN A 200 15.78 -14.40 4.65
N SER A 201 15.94 -13.08 4.62
CA SER A 201 15.98 -12.27 5.84
C SER A 201 14.66 -12.36 6.61
N PHE A 202 13.53 -12.22 5.94
CA PHE A 202 12.21 -12.39 6.55
C PHE A 202 11.89 -13.85 6.91
N ALA A 203 12.36 -14.82 6.12
CA ALA A 203 12.22 -16.25 6.44
C ALA A 203 12.97 -16.62 7.73
N ASN A 204 14.18 -16.11 7.92
CA ASN A 204 14.96 -16.32 9.13
C ASN A 204 14.32 -15.69 10.38
N MET A 205 13.52 -14.63 10.20
CA MET A 205 12.68 -14.07 11.26
C MET A 205 11.43 -14.90 11.54
N LYS A 206 11.17 -15.96 10.76
CA LYS A 206 9.94 -16.77 10.80
C LYS A 206 8.66 -15.94 10.58
N ALA A 207 8.77 -14.88 9.78
CA ALA A 207 7.67 -13.98 9.49
C ALA A 207 6.88 -14.40 8.24
N LEU A 208 7.49 -15.21 7.35
CA LEU A 208 6.89 -15.65 6.08
C LEU A 208 6.19 -17.00 6.21
N SER A 209 5.10 -17.15 5.45
CA SER A 209 4.48 -18.46 5.21
C SER A 209 5.44 -19.38 4.46
N THR A 210 5.45 -20.65 4.86
CA THR A 210 6.24 -21.71 4.23
C THR A 210 5.41 -22.68 3.40
N ARG A 211 4.16 -22.34 3.07
CA ARG A 211 3.23 -23.18 2.32
C ARG A 211 3.57 -23.22 0.82
N ASN A 212 4.79 -23.63 0.51
CA ASN A 212 5.32 -23.65 -0.86
C ASN A 212 4.52 -24.56 -1.81
N GLU A 213 3.90 -25.63 -1.29
CA GLU A 213 3.12 -26.59 -2.08
C GLU A 213 1.73 -26.07 -2.44
N THR A 214 1.25 -25.07 -1.73
CA THR A 214 -0.07 -24.46 -1.97
C THR A 214 -0.01 -22.94 -2.03
N PRO A 215 0.76 -22.36 -2.98
CA PRO A 215 1.07 -20.93 -3.00
C PRO A 215 -0.19 -20.06 -3.02
N LYS A 216 -1.20 -20.45 -3.80
CA LYS A 216 -2.44 -19.67 -3.95
C LYS A 216 -3.28 -19.56 -2.68
N THR A 217 -3.04 -20.42 -1.69
CA THR A 217 -3.75 -20.41 -0.41
C THR A 217 -2.84 -20.12 0.78
N ALA A 218 -1.58 -19.71 0.53
CA ALA A 218 -0.60 -19.46 1.57
C ALA A 218 -0.91 -18.21 2.40
N SER A 219 -1.25 -17.10 1.75
CA SER A 219 -1.73 -15.89 2.45
C SER A 219 -3.22 -16.04 2.77
N ARG A 220 -3.55 -16.07 4.06
CA ARG A 220 -4.89 -16.37 4.59
C ARG A 220 -5.20 -15.54 5.84
N PRO A 221 -5.37 -14.22 5.68
CA PRO A 221 -5.61 -13.34 6.82
C PRO A 221 -6.78 -13.81 7.68
N PHE A 222 -6.62 -13.70 9.01
CA PHE A 222 -7.59 -14.08 10.05
C PHE A 222 -7.91 -15.58 10.14
N SER A 223 -7.35 -16.41 9.25
CA SER A 223 -7.54 -17.87 9.30
C SER A 223 -6.82 -18.47 10.50
N LYS A 224 -7.46 -19.50 11.10
CA LYS A 224 -6.93 -20.22 12.26
C LYS A 224 -5.57 -20.87 12.01
N ASP A 225 -5.33 -21.34 10.79
CA ASP A 225 -4.12 -22.03 10.39
C ASP A 225 -3.11 -21.15 9.61
N ARG A 226 -3.22 -19.81 9.71
CA ARG A 226 -2.24 -18.89 9.12
C ARG A 226 -0.87 -19.06 9.76
N ASP A 227 0.18 -18.96 8.98
CA ASP A 227 1.55 -19.27 9.42
C ASP A 227 2.58 -18.18 9.09
N GLY A 228 2.17 -17.06 8.52
CA GLY A 228 3.03 -15.95 8.15
C GLY A 228 2.50 -15.18 6.94
N PHE A 229 3.10 -14.06 6.64
CA PHE A 229 2.75 -13.31 5.43
C PHE A 229 3.43 -13.87 4.19
N VAL A 230 2.91 -13.55 3.02
CA VAL A 230 3.56 -13.79 1.73
C VAL A 230 4.03 -12.46 1.18
N MET A 231 5.31 -12.33 0.82
CA MET A 231 5.87 -11.10 0.23
C MET A 231 5.13 -10.77 -1.07
N GLY A 232 4.78 -9.50 -1.25
CA GLY A 232 4.26 -8.94 -2.50
C GLY A 232 5.13 -7.80 -3.00
N GLU A 233 4.91 -7.37 -4.23
CA GLU A 233 5.51 -6.16 -4.82
C GLU A 233 4.46 -5.36 -5.61
N GLY A 234 4.76 -4.10 -5.89
CA GLY A 234 3.91 -3.22 -6.69
C GLY A 234 3.92 -1.77 -6.24
N ALA A 235 2.95 -1.01 -6.72
CA ALA A 235 2.74 0.39 -6.36
C ALA A 235 1.25 0.75 -6.39
N GLY A 236 0.82 1.55 -5.43
CA GLY A 236 -0.48 2.22 -5.43
C GLY A 236 -0.30 3.71 -5.30
N ILE A 237 -0.82 4.46 -6.27
CA ILE A 237 -0.68 5.91 -6.37
C ILE A 237 -2.06 6.55 -6.45
N LEU A 238 -2.25 7.59 -5.65
CA LEU A 238 -3.44 8.43 -5.66
C LEU A 238 -3.06 9.86 -6.05
N ILE A 239 -3.93 10.51 -6.81
CA ILE A 239 -3.89 11.96 -6.99
C ILE A 239 -4.88 12.56 -6.00
N LEU A 240 -4.36 13.30 -5.04
CA LEU A 240 -5.14 14.12 -4.11
C LEU A 240 -5.18 15.55 -4.59
N GLU A 241 -6.37 16.16 -4.56
CA GLU A 241 -6.55 17.57 -4.95
C GLU A 241 -7.40 18.33 -3.92
N GLU A 242 -7.13 19.62 -3.80
CA GLU A 242 -8.06 20.54 -3.15
C GLU A 242 -9.40 20.51 -3.90
N LEU A 243 -10.51 20.35 -3.17
CA LEU A 243 -11.84 20.19 -3.75
C LEU A 243 -12.20 21.28 -4.77
N GLU A 244 -11.96 22.56 -4.42
CA GLU A 244 -12.32 23.68 -5.30
C GLU A 244 -11.52 23.62 -6.61
N SER A 245 -10.26 23.21 -6.56
CA SER A 245 -9.42 23.00 -7.75
C SER A 245 -9.94 21.86 -8.61
N ALA A 246 -10.30 20.74 -8.00
CA ALA A 246 -10.85 19.57 -8.68
C ALA A 246 -12.20 19.90 -9.35
N LEU A 247 -13.09 20.61 -8.66
CA LEU A 247 -14.40 21.04 -9.20
C LEU A 247 -14.24 22.03 -10.36
N ALA A 248 -13.32 23.00 -10.24
CA ALA A 248 -13.09 24.01 -11.28
C ALA A 248 -12.64 23.41 -12.62
N ARG A 249 -11.92 22.28 -12.60
CA ARG A 249 -11.52 21.55 -13.81
C ARG A 249 -12.47 20.42 -14.21
N GLY A 250 -13.56 20.21 -13.47
CA GLY A 250 -14.54 19.14 -13.75
C GLY A 250 -14.00 17.73 -13.49
N ALA A 251 -13.14 17.56 -12.48
CA ALA A 251 -12.55 16.28 -12.17
C ALA A 251 -13.58 15.21 -11.77
N LYS A 252 -13.31 13.97 -12.13
CA LYS A 252 -13.93 12.80 -11.49
C LYS A 252 -13.45 12.73 -10.04
N ILE A 253 -14.34 12.45 -9.12
CA ILE A 253 -14.03 12.27 -7.71
C ILE A 253 -14.40 10.86 -7.28
N TYR A 254 -13.43 10.10 -6.78
CA TYR A 254 -13.63 8.74 -6.26
C TYR A 254 -14.14 8.75 -4.82
N ALA A 255 -13.52 9.58 -3.99
CA ALA A 255 -13.82 9.72 -2.57
C ALA A 255 -13.30 11.06 -2.05
N GLU A 256 -13.76 11.46 -0.87
CA GLU A 256 -13.18 12.56 -0.10
C GLU A 256 -12.27 11.98 0.98
N MET A 257 -11.01 12.42 1.02
CA MET A 257 -10.09 12.14 2.10
C MET A 257 -10.43 13.05 3.28
N VAL A 258 -10.73 12.48 4.46
CA VAL A 258 -11.30 13.26 5.56
C VAL A 258 -10.56 13.12 6.88
N GLY A 259 -9.76 12.07 7.06
CA GLY A 259 -9.05 11.89 8.33
C GLY A 259 -7.77 11.09 8.20
N TYR A 260 -6.85 11.40 9.10
CA TYR A 260 -5.57 10.74 9.25
C TYR A 260 -5.24 10.61 10.73
N GLY A 261 -4.71 9.45 11.12
CA GLY A 261 -4.26 9.20 12.47
C GLY A 261 -3.01 8.34 12.50
N GLU A 262 -2.09 8.70 13.37
CA GLU A 262 -0.84 7.98 13.53
C GLU A 262 -0.47 7.83 15.01
N THR A 263 0.21 6.74 15.34
CA THR A 263 0.71 6.45 16.69
C THR A 263 1.93 5.54 16.63
N CYS A 264 2.59 5.37 17.76
CA CYS A 264 3.66 4.39 17.93
C CYS A 264 3.36 3.50 19.15
N ASP A 265 3.56 2.17 18.99
CA ASP A 265 3.44 1.22 20.11
C ASP A 265 4.53 1.41 21.18
N ALA A 266 5.73 1.86 20.76
CA ALA A 266 6.91 2.03 21.61
C ALA A 266 7.20 0.79 22.48
N ASN A 267 7.05 -0.41 21.91
CA ASN A 267 7.09 -1.68 22.64
C ASN A 267 8.19 -2.62 22.16
N HIS A 268 8.16 -3.05 20.89
CA HIS A 268 9.07 -4.03 20.33
C HIS A 268 9.43 -3.70 18.88
N ILE A 269 10.59 -4.14 18.39
CA ILE A 269 11.06 -3.80 17.04
C ILE A 269 10.22 -4.41 15.92
N THR A 270 9.57 -5.56 16.14
CA THR A 270 8.80 -6.27 15.10
C THR A 270 7.42 -6.73 15.56
N ALA A 271 7.23 -7.03 16.85
CA ALA A 271 5.95 -7.51 17.36
C ALA A 271 5.02 -6.33 17.70
N PRO A 272 3.74 -6.36 17.30
CA PRO A 272 2.77 -5.38 17.76
C PRO A 272 2.55 -5.53 19.28
N ILE A 273 2.12 -4.45 19.93
CA ILE A 273 1.73 -4.53 21.34
C ILE A 273 0.48 -5.41 21.48
N GLU A 274 0.55 -6.41 22.35
CA GLU A 274 -0.47 -7.47 22.49
C GLU A 274 -1.89 -6.96 22.70
N THR A 275 -2.04 -5.81 23.39
CA THR A 275 -3.33 -5.18 23.65
C THR A 275 -3.94 -4.50 22.42
N GLY A 276 -3.18 -4.23 21.37
CA GLY A 276 -3.60 -3.46 20.20
C GLY A 276 -3.82 -1.96 20.49
N GLU A 277 -3.33 -1.45 21.63
CA GLU A 277 -3.59 -0.07 22.06
C GLU A 277 -3.12 0.98 21.06
N GLY A 278 -1.95 0.79 20.44
CA GLY A 278 -1.42 1.71 19.43
C GLY A 278 -2.34 1.81 18.22
N ALA A 279 -2.74 0.67 17.65
CA ALA A 279 -3.67 0.62 16.52
C ALA A 279 -5.06 1.22 16.90
N THR A 280 -5.57 0.92 18.11
CA THR A 280 -6.81 1.51 18.63
C THR A 280 -6.73 3.04 18.66
N LYS A 281 -5.63 3.58 19.19
CA LYS A 281 -5.40 5.03 19.27
C LYS A 281 -5.26 5.67 17.88
N ALA A 282 -4.58 5.01 16.93
CA ALA A 282 -4.45 5.51 15.57
C ALA A 282 -5.80 5.60 14.86
N MET A 283 -6.63 4.54 14.93
CA MET A 283 -8.00 4.55 14.39
C MET A 283 -8.86 5.64 15.04
N LYS A 284 -8.78 5.77 16.38
CA LYS A 284 -9.51 6.81 17.10
C LYS A 284 -9.06 8.22 16.70
N ALA A 285 -7.75 8.44 16.52
CA ALA A 285 -7.21 9.72 16.09
C ALA A 285 -7.69 10.08 14.68
N ALA A 286 -7.68 9.11 13.75
CA ALA A 286 -8.15 9.31 12.39
C ALA A 286 -9.64 9.67 12.31
N LEU A 287 -10.49 9.00 13.08
CA LEU A 287 -11.93 9.31 13.13
C LEU A 287 -12.21 10.67 13.82
N LYS A 288 -11.44 11.00 14.86
CA LYS A 288 -11.52 12.32 15.50
C LYS A 288 -11.10 13.42 14.52
N ASP A 289 -10.03 13.22 13.77
CA ASP A 289 -9.55 14.15 12.76
C ASP A 289 -10.59 14.36 11.64
N ALA A 290 -11.24 13.27 11.21
CA ALA A 290 -12.33 13.28 10.25
C ALA A 290 -13.63 13.90 10.78
N ASN A 291 -13.78 14.05 12.08
CA ASN A 291 -15.05 14.37 12.74
C ASN A 291 -16.18 13.41 12.33
N ILE A 292 -15.85 12.11 12.26
CA ILE A 292 -16.79 11.04 11.90
C ILE A 292 -17.10 10.19 13.13
N PRO A 293 -18.40 9.98 13.45
CA PRO A 293 -18.80 9.08 14.51
C PRO A 293 -18.56 7.61 14.13
N LEU A 294 -18.38 6.75 15.13
CA LEU A 294 -18.09 5.31 14.93
C LEU A 294 -19.19 4.61 14.13
N GLU A 295 -20.42 5.05 14.29
CA GLU A 295 -21.62 4.47 13.65
C GLU A 295 -21.61 4.61 12.12
N ASP A 296 -20.94 5.63 11.61
CA ASP A 296 -20.90 5.91 10.15
C ASP A 296 -19.85 5.07 9.42
N VAL A 297 -18.92 4.45 10.14
CA VAL A 297 -17.91 3.58 9.52
C VAL A 297 -18.58 2.31 8.97
N THR A 298 -18.41 2.09 7.68
CA THR A 298 -18.98 0.94 6.97
C THR A 298 -17.95 -0.16 6.75
N TYR A 299 -16.72 0.22 6.42
CA TYR A 299 -15.68 -0.71 5.99
C TYR A 299 -14.31 -0.39 6.57
N ILE A 300 -13.56 -1.43 6.92
CA ILE A 300 -12.14 -1.36 7.28
C ILE A 300 -11.35 -2.28 6.35
N ASN A 301 -10.44 -1.71 5.57
CA ASN A 301 -9.36 -2.45 4.94
C ASN A 301 -8.28 -2.65 6.01
N ALA A 302 -8.20 -3.86 6.51
CA ALA A 302 -7.33 -4.20 7.62
C ALA A 302 -5.87 -4.36 7.16
N HIS A 303 -4.93 -4.14 8.06
CA HIS A 303 -3.56 -4.52 7.84
C HIS A 303 -3.44 -6.02 7.55
N GLY A 304 -4.07 -6.88 8.36
CA GLY A 304 -4.38 -8.27 8.08
C GLY A 304 -3.30 -9.02 7.31
N THR A 305 -2.13 -9.23 7.90
CA THR A 305 -0.94 -9.76 7.21
C THR A 305 -0.92 -11.29 7.07
N SER A 306 -1.88 -12.01 7.63
CA SER A 306 -1.82 -13.48 7.73
C SER A 306 -0.73 -13.99 8.69
N THR A 307 -0.24 -13.14 9.59
CA THR A 307 0.67 -13.57 10.65
C THR A 307 -0.10 -13.94 11.93
N PRO A 308 0.35 -14.91 12.72
CA PRO A 308 -0.34 -15.31 13.94
C PRO A 308 -0.60 -14.15 14.90
N ALA A 309 0.36 -13.26 15.09
CA ALA A 309 0.25 -12.18 16.06
C ALA A 309 -0.58 -10.98 15.56
N ASN A 310 -0.32 -10.49 14.34
CA ASN A 310 -0.93 -9.26 13.85
C ASN A 310 -2.45 -9.35 13.79
N ASP A 311 -3.00 -10.43 13.21
CA ASP A 311 -4.43 -10.50 12.89
C ASP A 311 -5.30 -10.56 14.16
N VAL A 312 -4.81 -11.21 15.22
CA VAL A 312 -5.46 -11.20 16.54
C VAL A 312 -5.38 -9.82 17.17
N VAL A 313 -4.20 -9.20 17.17
CA VAL A 313 -4.00 -7.87 17.76
C VAL A 313 -4.85 -6.82 17.07
N GLU A 314 -4.92 -6.84 15.75
CA GLU A 314 -5.78 -5.91 15.00
C GLU A 314 -7.27 -6.14 15.29
N THR A 315 -7.69 -7.39 15.42
CA THR A 315 -9.06 -7.72 15.86
C THR A 315 -9.37 -7.15 17.24
N ARG A 316 -8.45 -7.31 18.20
CA ARG A 316 -8.58 -6.72 19.56
C ARG A 316 -8.69 -5.20 19.47
N ALA A 317 -7.86 -4.56 18.65
CA ALA A 317 -7.87 -3.10 18.46
C ALA A 317 -9.21 -2.60 17.91
N ILE A 318 -9.77 -3.28 16.92
CA ILE A 318 -11.09 -2.94 16.35
C ILE A 318 -12.18 -3.12 17.37
N LYS A 319 -12.20 -4.24 18.11
CA LYS A 319 -13.18 -4.47 19.20
C LYS A 319 -13.06 -3.43 20.30
N ALA A 320 -11.85 -3.05 20.69
CA ALA A 320 -11.61 -2.05 21.74
C ALA A 320 -12.13 -0.67 21.34
N LEU A 321 -12.05 -0.30 20.05
CA LEU A 321 -12.55 0.99 19.58
C LEU A 321 -14.07 0.99 19.37
N PHE A 322 -14.60 -0.02 18.69
CA PHE A 322 -15.98 -0.04 18.18
C PHE A 322 -16.96 -0.74 19.13
N GLY A 323 -16.48 -1.47 20.16
CA GLY A 323 -17.35 -2.22 21.07
C GLY A 323 -18.28 -3.18 20.33
N ASP A 324 -19.56 -3.17 20.69
CA ASP A 324 -20.57 -4.04 20.06
C ASP A 324 -20.75 -3.74 18.55
N LYS A 325 -20.48 -2.50 18.12
CA LYS A 325 -20.54 -2.08 16.71
C LYS A 325 -19.52 -2.79 15.83
N ALA A 326 -18.43 -3.32 16.40
CA ALA A 326 -17.42 -4.06 15.64
C ALA A 326 -18.01 -5.23 14.83
N LYS A 327 -19.10 -5.84 15.29
CA LYS A 327 -19.78 -6.97 14.63
C LYS A 327 -20.55 -6.56 13.37
N ASP A 328 -20.92 -5.29 13.25
CA ASP A 328 -21.67 -4.75 12.11
C ASP A 328 -20.73 -4.23 11.01
N LEU A 329 -19.43 -4.09 11.29
CA LEU A 329 -18.45 -3.63 10.33
C LEU A 329 -18.15 -4.71 9.30
N TYR A 330 -17.97 -4.29 8.05
CA TYR A 330 -17.28 -5.10 7.06
C TYR A 330 -15.78 -4.87 7.19
N ILE A 331 -15.01 -5.95 7.33
CA ILE A 331 -13.56 -5.91 7.44
C ILE A 331 -13.00 -6.83 6.36
N SER A 332 -11.99 -6.42 5.63
CA SER A 332 -11.26 -7.37 4.78
C SER A 332 -9.78 -7.06 4.71
N SER A 333 -8.96 -8.08 4.49
CA SER A 333 -7.57 -7.91 4.10
C SER A 333 -7.38 -8.37 2.66
N THR A 334 -6.89 -7.49 1.83
CA THR A 334 -6.58 -7.76 0.42
C THR A 334 -5.23 -8.43 0.22
N LYS A 335 -4.44 -8.60 1.30
CA LYS A 335 -3.13 -9.28 1.26
C LYS A 335 -3.21 -10.79 0.99
N GLY A 336 -4.38 -11.39 1.13
CA GLY A 336 -4.63 -12.75 0.61
C GLY A 336 -4.46 -12.82 -0.91
N ALA A 337 -4.84 -11.75 -1.60
CA ALA A 337 -4.80 -11.64 -3.06
C ALA A 337 -3.47 -11.06 -3.58
N THR A 338 -3.00 -9.97 -2.98
CA THR A 338 -1.82 -9.23 -3.47
C THR A 338 -0.50 -9.68 -2.88
N GLY A 339 -0.51 -10.42 -1.76
CA GLY A 339 0.64 -10.50 -0.88
C GLY A 339 0.85 -9.19 -0.10
N HIS A 340 1.86 -9.15 0.75
CA HIS A 340 2.22 -7.98 1.53
C HIS A 340 3.36 -7.21 0.84
N ALA A 341 3.03 -6.11 0.20
CA ALA A 341 3.99 -5.26 -0.52
C ALA A 341 4.72 -4.26 0.41
N LEU A 342 4.90 -4.58 1.70
CA LEU A 342 5.61 -3.77 2.69
C LEU A 342 5.25 -2.27 2.60
N GLY A 343 6.22 -1.40 2.29
CA GLY A 343 5.98 0.04 2.16
C GLY A 343 5.03 0.44 1.02
N GLY A 344 4.89 -0.40 0.01
CA GLY A 344 3.92 -0.24 -1.08
C GLY A 344 2.47 -0.57 -0.69
N ALA A 345 2.28 -1.38 0.36
CA ALA A 345 0.98 -1.90 0.76
C ALA A 345 -0.05 -0.79 1.02
N GLY A 346 0.32 0.23 1.80
CA GLY A 346 -0.60 1.34 2.12
C GLY A 346 -1.04 2.14 0.88
N GLY A 347 -0.19 2.26 -0.14
CA GLY A 347 -0.56 2.86 -1.42
C GLY A 347 -1.58 2.02 -2.18
N ILE A 348 -1.33 0.71 -2.31
CA ILE A 348 -2.24 -0.26 -2.94
C ILE A 348 -3.60 -0.25 -2.23
N GLU A 349 -3.61 -0.30 -0.90
CA GLU A 349 -4.81 -0.31 -0.06
C GLU A 349 -5.56 1.02 -0.11
N GLY A 350 -4.86 2.15 -0.18
CA GLY A 350 -5.46 3.46 -0.41
C GLY A 350 -6.21 3.55 -1.73
N VAL A 351 -5.65 3.01 -2.82
CA VAL A 351 -6.34 2.87 -4.11
C VAL A 351 -7.57 1.98 -3.97
N ILE A 352 -7.45 0.85 -3.28
CA ILE A 352 -8.54 -0.11 -3.09
C ILE A 352 -9.71 0.52 -2.32
N ILE A 353 -9.47 1.24 -1.21
CA ILE A 353 -10.59 1.84 -0.45
C ILE A 353 -11.28 2.96 -1.22
N ALA A 354 -10.54 3.77 -2.01
CA ALA A 354 -11.14 4.78 -2.87
C ALA A 354 -12.05 4.15 -3.95
N LYS A 355 -11.61 3.05 -4.57
CA LYS A 355 -12.38 2.29 -5.55
C LYS A 355 -13.58 1.60 -4.90
N THR A 356 -13.42 1.03 -3.70
CA THR A 356 -14.49 0.43 -2.88
C THR A 356 -15.64 1.42 -2.63
N ILE A 357 -15.30 2.64 -2.21
CA ILE A 357 -16.31 3.71 -1.98
C ILE A 357 -17.01 4.08 -3.29
N ALA A 358 -16.26 4.26 -4.36
CA ALA A 358 -16.82 4.69 -5.64
C ALA A 358 -17.77 3.67 -6.27
N GLU A 359 -17.48 2.37 -6.14
CA GLU A 359 -18.29 1.31 -6.75
C GLU A 359 -19.29 0.65 -5.79
N GLY A 360 -19.14 0.85 -4.47
CA GLY A 360 -19.96 0.16 -3.49
C GLY A 360 -19.73 -1.35 -3.48
N ILE A 361 -18.49 -1.79 -3.71
CA ILE A 361 -18.10 -3.20 -3.69
C ILE A 361 -16.94 -3.38 -2.71
N ILE A 362 -17.14 -4.18 -1.68
CA ILE A 362 -16.10 -4.51 -0.70
C ILE A 362 -15.39 -5.78 -1.15
N PRO A 363 -14.07 -5.75 -1.37
CA PRO A 363 -13.30 -6.94 -1.75
C PRO A 363 -13.23 -7.97 -0.61
N PRO A 364 -13.12 -9.26 -0.93
CA PRO A 364 -13.08 -10.32 0.07
C PRO A 364 -11.73 -10.45 0.77
N THR A 365 -11.75 -11.03 1.97
CA THR A 365 -10.62 -11.76 2.52
C THR A 365 -10.64 -13.17 1.96
N ILE A 366 -9.78 -13.47 1.02
CA ILE A 366 -9.73 -14.81 0.42
C ILE A 366 -8.99 -15.81 1.32
N ASN A 367 -9.20 -17.09 1.06
CA ASN A 367 -8.61 -18.20 1.80
C ASN A 367 -9.05 -18.28 3.28
N LEU A 368 -10.17 -17.65 3.63
CA LEU A 368 -10.73 -17.64 4.97
C LEU A 368 -11.89 -18.62 5.06
N TYR A 369 -11.65 -19.80 5.61
CA TYR A 369 -12.65 -20.86 5.79
C TYR A 369 -12.98 -21.12 7.25
N GLU A 370 -12.00 -20.95 8.15
CA GLU A 370 -12.16 -21.10 9.60
C GLU A 370 -11.33 -20.02 10.29
N THR A 371 -11.95 -19.27 11.19
CA THR A 371 -11.27 -18.28 12.03
C THR A 371 -10.89 -18.90 13.38
N GLU A 372 -9.91 -18.34 14.06
CA GLU A 372 -9.69 -18.67 15.45
C GLU A 372 -10.68 -17.94 16.37
N GLU A 373 -10.80 -18.37 17.62
CA GLU A 373 -11.81 -17.89 18.56
C GLU A 373 -11.81 -16.38 18.76
N GLU A 374 -10.64 -15.75 18.81
CA GLU A 374 -10.52 -14.32 18.96
C GLU A 374 -10.86 -13.51 17.70
N CYS A 375 -10.72 -14.12 16.52
CA CYS A 375 -11.03 -13.50 15.23
C CYS A 375 -12.49 -13.78 14.85
N ASP A 376 -13.44 -13.15 15.54
CA ASP A 376 -14.89 -13.42 15.46
C ASP A 376 -15.69 -12.26 14.82
N LEU A 377 -15.04 -11.38 14.03
CA LEU A 377 -15.68 -10.30 13.31
C LEU A 377 -16.06 -10.69 11.88
N ASN A 378 -16.75 -9.80 11.16
CA ASN A 378 -17.12 -10.04 9.77
C ASN A 378 -15.98 -9.65 8.82
N TYR A 379 -15.13 -10.60 8.49
CA TYR A 379 -13.97 -10.39 7.61
C TYR A 379 -14.26 -10.53 6.11
N VAL A 380 -15.51 -10.49 5.68
CA VAL A 380 -15.92 -10.63 4.27
C VAL A 380 -15.28 -11.86 3.62
N PRO A 381 -15.58 -13.10 4.08
CA PRO A 381 -14.86 -14.29 3.64
C PRO A 381 -15.14 -14.64 2.20
N ASN A 382 -14.09 -14.81 1.40
CA ASN A 382 -14.01 -15.42 0.07
C ASN A 382 -14.89 -14.82 -1.05
N LYS A 383 -15.83 -13.95 -0.76
CA LYS A 383 -16.71 -13.33 -1.78
C LYS A 383 -16.89 -11.84 -1.52
N ALA A 384 -16.74 -11.04 -2.57
CA ALA A 384 -17.02 -9.62 -2.51
C ALA A 384 -18.48 -9.33 -2.15
N ILE A 385 -18.70 -8.22 -1.44
CA ILE A 385 -20.04 -7.76 -1.02
C ILE A 385 -20.36 -6.45 -1.68
N LYS A 386 -21.52 -6.35 -2.31
CA LYS A 386 -22.05 -5.09 -2.84
C LYS A 386 -22.90 -4.40 -1.79
N THR A 387 -22.51 -3.18 -1.39
CA THR A 387 -23.21 -2.38 -0.38
C THR A 387 -22.87 -0.89 -0.56
N ASP A 388 -23.67 0.00 0.04
CA ASP A 388 -23.33 1.43 0.06
C ASP A 388 -22.23 1.71 1.11
N VAL A 389 -21.01 1.92 0.63
CA VAL A 389 -19.87 2.21 1.49
C VAL A 389 -19.76 3.72 1.69
N LYS A 390 -20.24 4.19 2.85
CA LYS A 390 -20.25 5.64 3.16
C LYS A 390 -18.89 6.12 3.64
N VAL A 391 -18.29 5.38 4.57
CA VAL A 391 -16.98 5.66 5.18
C VAL A 391 -16.15 4.40 5.19
N ALA A 392 -14.92 4.50 4.70
CA ALA A 392 -13.94 3.42 4.74
C ALA A 392 -12.67 3.89 5.44
N MET A 393 -12.05 2.98 6.17
CA MET A 393 -10.73 3.15 6.80
C MET A 393 -9.72 2.18 6.18
N SER A 394 -8.45 2.55 6.15
CA SER A 394 -7.34 1.63 5.86
C SER A 394 -6.32 1.70 6.98
N ASN A 395 -6.01 0.55 7.56
CA ASN A 395 -5.06 0.40 8.66
C ASN A 395 -3.71 -0.11 8.15
N SER A 396 -2.62 0.47 8.59
CA SER A 396 -1.28 -0.06 8.40
C SER A 396 -0.51 -0.11 9.70
N LEU A 397 0.02 -1.29 10.02
CA LEU A 397 0.80 -1.56 11.22
C LEU A 397 2.21 -1.98 10.78
N GLY A 398 3.22 -1.18 11.12
CA GLY A 398 4.59 -1.37 10.66
C GLY A 398 5.54 -1.83 11.75
N PHE A 399 6.61 -2.54 11.38
CA PHE A 399 7.73 -2.78 12.27
C PHE A 399 8.26 -1.48 12.85
N GLY A 400 8.76 -1.51 14.10
CA GLY A 400 9.04 -0.32 14.88
C GLY A 400 7.85 0.21 15.67
N GLY A 401 6.67 -0.45 15.56
CA GLY A 401 5.44 -0.06 16.23
C GLY A 401 4.71 1.10 15.55
N HIS A 402 4.99 1.36 14.29
CA HIS A 402 4.32 2.41 13.51
C HIS A 402 2.89 2.00 13.17
N ASN A 403 1.92 2.79 13.59
CA ASN A 403 0.51 2.62 13.26
C ASN A 403 0.03 3.83 12.48
N SER A 404 -0.59 3.62 11.32
CA SER A 404 -1.13 4.66 10.45
C SER A 404 -2.50 4.27 9.93
N VAL A 405 -3.44 5.21 9.98
CA VAL A 405 -4.82 5.01 9.54
C VAL A 405 -5.29 6.20 8.74
N ILE A 406 -5.84 5.94 7.57
CA ILE A 406 -6.51 6.94 6.74
C ILE A 406 -8.00 6.67 6.70
N VAL A 407 -8.80 7.74 6.60
CA VAL A 407 -10.26 7.70 6.48
C VAL A 407 -10.69 8.42 5.24
N MET A 408 -11.46 7.72 4.41
CA MET A 408 -12.11 8.27 3.22
C MET A 408 -13.63 8.11 3.35
N LYS A 409 -14.36 9.04 2.77
CA LYS A 409 -15.82 8.94 2.68
C LYS A 409 -16.32 9.15 1.25
N LYS A 410 -17.54 8.71 1.01
CA LYS A 410 -18.26 8.99 -0.22
C LYS A 410 -18.39 10.49 -0.42
N PHE A 411 -18.00 10.94 -1.61
CA PHE A 411 -18.12 12.36 -1.93
C PHE A 411 -19.58 12.74 -2.15
N GLU A 412 -20.01 13.78 -1.45
CA GLU A 412 -21.30 14.44 -1.63
C GLU A 412 -21.06 15.90 -2.02
N LYS A 413 -21.76 16.33 -3.09
CA LYS A 413 -21.67 17.70 -3.63
C LYS A 413 -22.20 18.76 -2.67
#